data_a53fb9e9c84904fba8dfcadc04d88a03
#
_entry.id   a53fb9e9c84904fba8dfcadc04d88a03
#
_cell.length_a   1.000
_cell.length_b   1.000
_cell.length_c   1.000
_cell.angle_alpha   90.00
_cell.angle_beta   90.00
_cell.angle_gamma   90.00
#
_symmetry.space_group_name_H-M   'P 1'
#
loop_
_entity.id
_entity.type
_entity.pdbx_description
1 polymer ?
#
loop_
_entity_poly.entity_id
_entity_poly.type
_entity_poly.pdbx_seq_one_letter_code
_entity_poly.pdbx_strand_id
1 'polypeptide(L)'
;MSDTWIEVTIETTTEAVEAITNILYNHGAQGAMIDDPKDFFFQKAHEYDWDYAEEELFQRADGDDSVRIKTYISEEKDVEGFISIISQEVKKLTDYGIDIGQGRVYTDSVKEEDWANNWKQYYKPTRIGDYIVIKPEWEDYEAKSDDIVIRMDPGMAFGTGSHETTSMCIANLEKYVNKDSTVFDIGCGSGILGIVAAKLGAKDVVGIDIDAVAVKVANENIAMNGVDGVMVAMEGNLADDMDKDKKADIVVANIIADIIVILAKDVKSFLKEGGIFISSGIILAKIDEVVASLEENGFELVSVEKKGEWACVIAR
;
A
#
# COMPACT_ATOMS: atom_id res chain seq x y z
N MET A 1 -11.36 -9.36 -25.78
CA MET A 1 -9.89 -9.24 -25.82
C MET A 1 -9.39 -10.31 -24.89
N SER A 2 -8.44 -11.15 -25.26
CA SER A 2 -7.96 -12.21 -24.36
C SER A 2 -7.08 -11.53 -23.30
N ASP A 3 -7.45 -11.66 -22.04
CA ASP A 3 -6.73 -11.11 -20.89
C ASP A 3 -5.59 -12.07 -20.46
N THR A 4 -4.88 -12.64 -21.44
CA THR A 4 -3.79 -13.58 -21.19
C THR A 4 -2.44 -12.86 -21.33
N TRP A 5 -1.67 -12.92 -20.27
CA TRP A 5 -0.31 -12.41 -20.23
C TRP A 5 0.68 -13.56 -20.20
N ILE A 6 1.80 -13.39 -20.84
CA ILE A 6 2.91 -14.34 -20.83
C ILE A 6 3.97 -13.81 -19.87
N GLU A 7 4.27 -14.57 -18.83
CA GLU A 7 5.42 -14.31 -17.98
C GLU A 7 6.70 -14.75 -18.71
N VAL A 8 7.64 -13.84 -18.84
CA VAL A 8 8.99 -14.13 -19.36
C VAL A 8 9.94 -14.05 -18.16
N THR A 9 10.57 -15.18 -17.85
CA THR A 9 11.54 -15.30 -16.75
C THR A 9 12.94 -15.46 -17.31
N ILE A 10 13.89 -14.70 -16.74
CA ILE A 10 15.32 -14.79 -17.06
C ILE A 10 16.07 -15.17 -15.79
N GLU A 11 16.72 -16.35 -15.82
CA GLU A 11 17.62 -16.80 -14.75
C GLU A 11 19.02 -16.26 -14.99
N THR A 12 19.57 -15.57 -14.00
CA THR A 12 20.84 -14.85 -14.14
C THR A 12 21.59 -14.75 -12.80
N THR A 13 22.54 -13.82 -12.72
CA THR A 13 23.27 -13.46 -11.48
C THR A 13 22.96 -12.04 -11.08
N THR A 14 23.25 -11.66 -9.83
CA THR A 14 23.11 -10.28 -9.32
C THR A 14 23.86 -9.27 -10.21
N GLU A 15 25.04 -9.64 -10.74
CA GLU A 15 25.85 -8.75 -11.59
C GLU A 15 25.14 -8.34 -12.88
N ALA A 16 24.34 -9.23 -13.46
CA ALA A 16 23.67 -8.98 -14.74
C ALA A 16 22.30 -8.30 -14.62
N VAL A 17 21.76 -8.10 -13.41
CA VAL A 17 20.40 -7.59 -13.18
C VAL A 17 20.14 -6.28 -13.89
N GLU A 18 21.00 -5.27 -13.69
CA GLU A 18 20.80 -3.94 -14.31
C GLU A 18 20.84 -4.00 -15.83
N ALA A 19 21.81 -4.75 -16.39
CA ALA A 19 21.98 -4.88 -17.82
C ALA A 19 20.78 -5.57 -18.48
N ILE A 20 20.30 -6.66 -17.87
CA ILE A 20 19.13 -7.41 -18.36
C ILE A 20 17.86 -6.58 -18.23
N THR A 21 17.67 -5.87 -17.12
CA THR A 21 16.51 -4.99 -16.92
C THR A 21 16.47 -3.88 -17.98
N ASN A 22 17.62 -3.29 -18.31
CA ASN A 22 17.72 -2.32 -19.39
C ASN A 22 17.40 -2.93 -20.78
N ILE A 23 17.85 -4.15 -21.04
CA ILE A 23 17.49 -4.87 -22.27
C ILE A 23 15.97 -5.05 -22.35
N LEU A 24 15.32 -5.49 -21.28
CA LEU A 24 13.88 -5.67 -21.25
C LEU A 24 13.12 -4.37 -21.56
N TYR A 25 13.49 -3.26 -20.91
CA TYR A 25 12.87 -1.95 -21.17
C TYR A 25 13.08 -1.46 -22.59
N ASN A 26 14.28 -1.64 -23.15
CA ASN A 26 14.59 -1.27 -24.54
C ASN A 26 13.74 -2.05 -25.56
N HIS A 27 13.28 -3.24 -25.19
CA HIS A 27 12.41 -4.07 -26.04
C HIS A 27 10.92 -3.97 -25.65
N GLY A 28 10.54 -2.96 -24.87
CA GLY A 28 9.15 -2.60 -24.63
C GLY A 28 8.48 -3.33 -23.47
N ALA A 29 9.25 -3.89 -22.53
CA ALA A 29 8.75 -4.28 -21.23
C ALA A 29 8.31 -3.05 -20.42
N GLN A 30 7.17 -3.12 -19.76
CA GLN A 30 6.63 -2.01 -18.95
C GLN A 30 7.08 -2.07 -17.49
N GLY A 31 7.61 -3.22 -17.05
CA GLY A 31 8.12 -3.43 -15.71
C GLY A 31 8.93 -4.72 -15.65
N ALA A 32 9.77 -4.83 -14.63
CA ALA A 32 10.50 -6.05 -14.31
C ALA A 32 10.46 -6.29 -12.80
N MET A 33 10.12 -7.50 -12.40
CA MET A 33 10.21 -7.97 -11.02
C MET A 33 11.54 -8.72 -10.86
N ILE A 34 12.32 -8.36 -9.85
CA ILE A 34 13.61 -8.96 -9.57
C ILE A 34 13.47 -9.78 -8.29
N ASP A 35 13.83 -11.06 -8.38
CA ASP A 35 13.89 -11.98 -7.25
C ASP A 35 15.37 -12.40 -7.09
N ASP A 36 16.11 -11.61 -6.25
CA ASP A 36 17.52 -11.88 -5.92
C ASP A 36 17.60 -12.41 -4.49
N PRO A 37 18.00 -13.67 -4.30
CA PRO A 37 18.17 -14.24 -2.97
C PRO A 37 19.14 -13.48 -2.07
N LYS A 38 20.05 -12.67 -2.64
CA LYS A 38 21.02 -11.87 -1.88
C LYS A 38 20.40 -10.61 -1.26
N ASP A 39 19.35 -10.05 -1.84
CA ASP A 39 18.68 -8.88 -1.27
C ASP A 39 18.12 -9.18 0.13
N PHE A 40 17.76 -10.43 0.39
CA PHE A 40 17.32 -10.89 1.69
C PHE A 40 18.42 -10.84 2.78
N PHE A 41 19.70 -11.06 2.42
CA PHE A 41 20.80 -10.99 3.38
C PHE A 41 21.16 -9.56 3.79
N PHE A 42 20.89 -8.57 2.94
CA PHE A 42 21.11 -7.16 3.27
C PHE A 42 20.02 -6.63 4.22
N GLN A 43 18.79 -7.12 4.14
CA GLN A 43 17.72 -6.75 5.07
C GLN A 43 17.92 -7.35 6.46
N LYS A 44 18.50 -8.55 6.59
CA LYS A 44 18.86 -9.16 7.88
C LYS A 44 19.95 -8.40 8.67
N ALA A 45 20.66 -7.48 8.06
CA ALA A 45 21.70 -6.67 8.72
C ALA A 45 21.13 -5.46 9.50
N HIS A 46 19.86 -5.14 9.36
CA HIS A 46 19.15 -4.14 10.14
C HIS A 46 18.21 -4.84 11.12
N GLU A 47 18.51 -4.68 12.42
CA GLU A 47 17.92 -5.32 13.59
C GLU A 47 16.47 -4.86 13.88
N TYR A 48 15.55 -4.98 12.90
CA TYR A 48 14.10 -4.79 13.12
C TYR A 48 13.32 -5.76 12.23
N ASP A 49 12.93 -6.87 12.85
CA ASP A 49 12.03 -7.90 12.33
C ASP A 49 10.67 -7.33 11.95
N TRP A 50 10.40 -7.19 10.65
CA TRP A 50 9.08 -6.79 10.15
C TRP A 50 8.48 -7.68 9.08
N ASP A 51 9.21 -8.63 8.56
CA ASP A 51 8.65 -9.61 7.65
C ASP A 51 8.39 -10.93 8.37
N TYR A 52 7.14 -11.09 8.82
CA TYR A 52 6.54 -12.43 8.91
C TYR A 52 6.26 -12.97 7.48
N ALA A 53 7.20 -12.87 6.60
CA ALA A 53 7.37 -13.82 5.55
C ALA A 53 8.11 -14.98 6.20
N GLU A 54 7.40 -16.06 6.50
CA GLU A 54 8.00 -17.28 7.03
C GLU A 54 9.23 -17.62 6.20
N GLU A 55 10.35 -17.94 6.86
CA GLU A 55 11.61 -18.36 6.21
C GLU A 55 11.37 -19.44 5.13
N GLU A 56 10.27 -20.17 5.21
CA GLU A 56 9.83 -21.18 4.25
C GLU A 56 9.39 -20.62 2.90
N LEU A 57 8.93 -19.35 2.82
CA LEU A 57 8.50 -18.72 1.56
C LEU A 57 9.69 -18.31 0.67
N PHE A 58 10.87 -18.14 1.25
CA PHE A 58 12.08 -17.69 0.56
C PHE A 58 13.16 -18.77 0.45
N GLN A 59 13.01 -19.91 1.12
CA GLN A 59 13.83 -21.08 0.86
C GLN A 59 13.29 -21.74 -0.42
N ARG A 60 13.93 -21.44 -1.55
CA ARG A 60 13.75 -22.29 -2.73
C ARG A 60 14.12 -23.71 -2.33
N ALA A 61 13.18 -24.62 -2.50
CA ALA A 61 13.30 -26.03 -2.06
C ALA A 61 14.51 -26.78 -2.66
N ASP A 62 15.23 -26.17 -3.58
CA ASP A 62 16.34 -26.71 -4.35
C ASP A 62 17.71 -26.09 -4.05
N GLY A 63 17.79 -25.05 -3.17
CA GLY A 63 19.07 -24.37 -2.86
C GLY A 63 19.65 -23.60 -4.05
N ASP A 64 18.82 -23.15 -4.96
CA ASP A 64 19.21 -22.37 -6.15
C ASP A 64 19.43 -20.91 -5.78
N ASP A 65 20.67 -20.41 -5.89
CA ASP A 65 21.09 -19.03 -5.64
C ASP A 65 20.93 -18.12 -6.88
N SER A 66 20.31 -18.59 -7.97
CA SER A 66 20.16 -17.80 -9.19
C SER A 66 19.16 -16.66 -8.98
N VAL A 67 19.46 -15.51 -9.58
CA VAL A 67 18.52 -14.37 -9.66
C VAL A 67 17.51 -14.64 -10.76
N ARG A 68 16.23 -14.32 -10.51
CA ARG A 68 15.16 -14.39 -11.50
C ARG A 68 14.62 -13.01 -11.79
N ILE A 69 14.67 -12.61 -13.06
CA ILE A 69 14.04 -11.37 -13.52
C ILE A 69 12.80 -11.77 -14.32
N LYS A 70 11.63 -11.26 -13.92
CA LYS A 70 10.36 -11.56 -14.55
C LYS A 70 9.77 -10.30 -15.17
N THR A 71 9.23 -10.44 -16.39
CA THR A 71 8.43 -9.40 -17.03
C THR A 71 7.20 -10.02 -17.69
N TYR A 72 6.21 -9.18 -17.98
CA TYR A 72 4.94 -9.64 -18.54
C TYR A 72 4.69 -8.98 -19.88
N ILE A 73 4.32 -9.78 -20.86
CA ILE A 73 3.97 -9.31 -22.22
C ILE A 73 2.60 -9.85 -22.62
N SER A 74 1.81 -9.04 -23.32
CA SER A 74 0.51 -9.48 -23.82
C SER A 74 0.67 -10.62 -24.85
N GLU A 75 -0.19 -11.65 -24.78
CA GLU A 75 -0.24 -12.74 -25.75
C GLU A 75 -0.48 -12.26 -27.20
N GLU A 76 -1.03 -11.07 -27.38
CA GLU A 76 -1.24 -10.45 -28.69
C GLU A 76 0.08 -10.00 -29.36
N LYS A 77 1.20 -9.90 -28.62
CA LYS A 77 2.52 -9.56 -29.15
C LYS A 77 3.22 -10.81 -29.71
N ASP A 78 4.21 -10.60 -30.55
CA ASP A 78 5.11 -11.66 -31.03
C ASP A 78 6.01 -12.16 -29.87
N VAL A 79 5.45 -13.08 -29.06
CA VAL A 79 6.14 -13.64 -27.88
C VAL A 79 7.40 -14.39 -28.27
N GLU A 80 7.36 -15.20 -29.34
CA GLU A 80 8.52 -15.97 -29.80
C GLU A 80 9.64 -15.07 -30.31
N GLY A 81 9.30 -14.02 -31.05
CA GLY A 81 10.24 -13.01 -31.47
C GLY A 81 10.87 -12.27 -30.31
N PHE A 82 10.07 -11.87 -29.32
CA PHE A 82 10.55 -11.22 -28.10
C PHE A 82 11.55 -12.10 -27.34
N ILE A 83 11.20 -13.37 -27.06
CA ILE A 83 12.07 -14.32 -26.36
C ILE A 83 13.38 -14.51 -27.12
N SER A 84 13.30 -14.66 -28.44
CA SER A 84 14.48 -14.86 -29.29
C SER A 84 15.43 -13.67 -29.18
N ILE A 85 14.91 -12.44 -29.26
CA ILE A 85 15.69 -11.22 -29.16
C ILE A 85 16.32 -11.11 -27.77
N ILE A 86 15.53 -11.24 -26.70
CA ILE A 86 16.03 -11.15 -25.33
C ILE A 86 17.11 -12.21 -25.07
N SER A 87 16.89 -13.45 -25.48
CA SER A 87 17.89 -14.51 -25.32
C SER A 87 19.21 -14.21 -26.01
N GLN A 88 19.17 -13.56 -27.19
CA GLN A 88 20.38 -13.17 -27.93
C GLN A 88 21.09 -12.00 -27.23
N GLU A 89 20.35 -10.98 -26.79
CA GLU A 89 20.92 -9.81 -26.12
C GLU A 89 21.51 -10.18 -24.74
N VAL A 90 20.85 -11.03 -23.98
CA VAL A 90 21.38 -11.55 -22.70
C VAL A 90 22.68 -12.30 -22.92
N LYS A 91 22.75 -13.18 -23.93
CA LYS A 91 24.00 -13.89 -24.25
C LYS A 91 25.15 -12.98 -24.66
N LYS A 92 24.88 -11.87 -25.35
CA LYS A 92 25.93 -10.91 -25.72
C LYS A 92 26.57 -10.23 -24.50
N LEU A 93 25.93 -10.21 -23.35
CA LEU A 93 26.50 -9.63 -22.14
C LEU A 93 27.80 -10.34 -21.71
N THR A 94 27.96 -11.62 -22.06
CA THR A 94 29.20 -12.35 -21.82
C THR A 94 30.40 -11.81 -22.67
N ASP A 95 30.13 -11.21 -23.83
CA ASP A 95 31.17 -10.57 -24.67
C ASP A 95 31.72 -9.31 -23.97
N TYR A 96 30.98 -8.73 -23.04
CA TYR A 96 31.38 -7.58 -22.22
C TYR A 96 31.93 -7.99 -20.85
N GLY A 97 32.08 -9.30 -20.60
CA GLY A 97 32.64 -9.83 -19.37
C GLY A 97 31.66 -9.90 -18.18
N ILE A 98 30.38 -9.73 -18.43
CA ILE A 98 29.32 -9.81 -17.41
C ILE A 98 28.96 -11.30 -17.21
N ASP A 99 29.00 -11.75 -15.98
CA ASP A 99 28.52 -13.10 -15.62
C ASP A 99 27.00 -13.15 -15.62
N ILE A 100 26.44 -13.85 -16.60
CA ILE A 100 24.99 -14.05 -16.72
C ILE A 100 24.48 -15.33 -16.05
N GLY A 101 25.36 -16.11 -15.40
CA GLY A 101 25.00 -17.43 -14.87
C GLY A 101 24.49 -18.36 -15.96
N GLN A 102 23.31 -18.95 -15.78
CA GLN A 102 22.71 -19.80 -16.82
C GLN A 102 22.19 -18.97 -18.01
N GLY A 103 21.85 -17.70 -17.84
CA GLY A 103 21.32 -16.83 -18.89
C GLY A 103 20.08 -17.41 -19.58
N ARG A 104 19.29 -18.20 -18.85
CA ARG A 104 18.18 -18.97 -19.39
C ARG A 104 16.93 -18.11 -19.45
N VAL A 105 16.33 -18.01 -20.66
CA VAL A 105 15.06 -17.30 -20.86
C VAL A 105 13.99 -18.35 -21.16
N TYR A 106 12.91 -18.32 -20.38
CA TYR A 106 11.76 -19.19 -20.58
C TYR A 106 10.45 -18.45 -20.29
N THR A 107 9.34 -19.04 -20.69
CA THR A 107 8.02 -18.47 -20.50
C THR A 107 7.12 -19.42 -19.75
N ASP A 108 6.21 -18.83 -19.00
CA ASP A 108 5.06 -19.51 -18.45
C ASP A 108 3.79 -18.77 -18.87
N SER A 109 2.73 -19.48 -19.19
CA SER A 109 1.44 -18.85 -19.49
C SER A 109 0.73 -18.59 -18.16
N VAL A 110 0.61 -17.33 -17.80
CA VAL A 110 -0.15 -16.93 -16.62
C VAL A 110 -1.50 -16.41 -17.09
N LYS A 111 -2.57 -17.04 -16.70
CA LYS A 111 -3.89 -16.44 -16.85
C LYS A 111 -3.97 -15.24 -15.90
N GLU A 112 -4.53 -14.14 -16.35
CA GLU A 112 -4.74 -12.94 -15.52
C GLU A 112 -5.43 -13.30 -14.20
N GLU A 113 -6.35 -14.27 -14.22
CA GLU A 113 -7.01 -14.81 -13.02
C GLU A 113 -6.04 -15.45 -12.02
N ASP A 114 -4.97 -16.11 -12.48
CA ASP A 114 -4.01 -16.79 -11.60
C ASP A 114 -3.05 -15.76 -10.98
N TRP A 115 -2.63 -14.74 -11.74
CA TRP A 115 -1.81 -13.65 -11.22
C TRP A 115 -2.62 -12.72 -10.31
N ALA A 116 -3.80 -12.31 -10.74
CA ALA A 116 -4.71 -11.47 -9.97
C ALA A 116 -5.11 -12.10 -8.62
N ASN A 117 -5.04 -13.42 -8.49
CA ASN A 117 -5.45 -14.13 -7.29
C ASN A 117 -4.29 -14.66 -6.44
N ASN A 118 -3.08 -14.78 -6.99
CA ASN A 118 -1.95 -15.38 -6.27
C ASN A 118 -1.53 -14.57 -5.03
N TRP A 119 -1.63 -13.25 -5.06
CA TRP A 119 -1.35 -12.38 -3.93
C TRP A 119 -2.43 -12.50 -2.83
N LYS A 120 -3.66 -12.93 -3.16
CA LYS A 120 -4.77 -13.08 -2.20
C LYS A 120 -4.46 -14.09 -1.09
N GLN A 121 -3.67 -15.13 -1.37
CA GLN A 121 -3.30 -16.13 -0.38
C GLN A 121 -2.46 -15.59 0.78
N TYR A 122 -1.76 -14.47 0.55
CA TYR A 122 -0.90 -13.81 1.55
C TYR A 122 -1.65 -12.83 2.43
N TYR A 123 -2.88 -12.46 2.06
CA TYR A 123 -3.72 -11.59 2.86
C TYR A 123 -4.58 -12.40 3.83
N LYS A 124 -4.24 -12.35 5.09
CA LYS A 124 -4.95 -13.05 6.17
C LYS A 124 -5.65 -12.05 7.09
N PRO A 125 -6.74 -12.47 7.76
CA PRO A 125 -7.38 -11.65 8.78
C PRO A 125 -6.35 -11.19 9.82
N THR A 126 -6.22 -9.88 10.00
CA THR A 126 -5.22 -9.27 10.88
C THR A 126 -5.90 -8.38 11.91
N ARG A 127 -5.58 -8.59 13.19
CA ARG A 127 -6.05 -7.73 14.28
C ARG A 127 -5.19 -6.48 14.39
N ILE A 128 -5.84 -5.33 14.49
CA ILE A 128 -5.19 -4.02 14.66
C ILE A 128 -5.88 -3.33 15.85
N GLY A 129 -5.07 -2.87 16.83
CA GLY A 129 -5.63 -2.31 18.04
C GLY A 129 -6.34 -3.33 18.91
N ASP A 130 -7.34 -2.86 19.67
CA ASP A 130 -8.05 -3.70 20.65
C ASP A 130 -9.22 -4.46 20.03
N TYR A 131 -9.96 -3.84 19.12
CA TYR A 131 -11.23 -4.35 18.61
C TYR A 131 -11.28 -4.56 17.11
N ILE A 132 -10.45 -3.86 16.33
CA ILE A 132 -10.51 -3.89 14.86
C ILE A 132 -9.84 -5.14 14.31
N VAL A 133 -10.52 -5.82 13.40
CA VAL A 133 -9.99 -6.92 12.59
C VAL A 133 -10.21 -6.59 11.13
N ILE A 134 -9.14 -6.42 10.39
CA ILE A 134 -9.18 -6.28 8.94
C ILE A 134 -9.13 -7.67 8.33
N LYS A 135 -10.10 -8.00 7.49
CA LYS A 135 -10.11 -9.25 6.79
C LYS A 135 -10.38 -9.04 5.29
N PRO A 136 -9.65 -9.75 4.41
CA PRO A 136 -10.00 -9.83 3.00
C PRO A 136 -11.42 -10.37 2.82
N GLU A 137 -12.10 -9.95 1.75
CA GLU A 137 -13.46 -10.42 1.46
C GLU A 137 -13.52 -11.96 1.31
N TRP A 138 -12.50 -12.56 0.70
CA TRP A 138 -12.42 -14.00 0.37
C TRP A 138 -11.96 -14.90 1.54
N GLU A 139 -11.53 -14.34 2.68
CA GLU A 139 -11.11 -15.11 3.83
C GLU A 139 -12.28 -15.32 4.81
N ASP A 140 -12.36 -16.49 5.44
CA ASP A 140 -13.26 -16.73 6.55
C ASP A 140 -12.63 -16.30 7.87
N TYR A 141 -13.41 -15.74 8.75
CA TYR A 141 -12.97 -15.33 10.08
C TYR A 141 -14.08 -15.55 11.11
N GLU A 142 -13.78 -16.30 12.17
CA GLU A 142 -14.65 -16.45 13.32
C GLU A 142 -14.47 -15.27 14.27
N ALA A 143 -15.38 -14.30 14.19
CA ALA A 143 -15.31 -13.09 15.01
C ALA A 143 -15.57 -13.40 16.49
N LYS A 144 -14.78 -12.81 17.38
CA LYS A 144 -15.05 -12.79 18.81
C LYS A 144 -16.15 -11.76 19.10
N SER A 145 -16.72 -11.82 20.33
CA SER A 145 -17.86 -10.95 20.71
C SER A 145 -17.60 -9.45 20.54
N ASP A 146 -16.35 -9.04 20.68
CA ASP A 146 -15.96 -7.62 20.72
C ASP A 146 -15.26 -7.17 19.43
N ASP A 147 -15.14 -8.09 18.44
CA ASP A 147 -14.47 -7.79 17.19
C ASP A 147 -15.32 -6.90 16.28
N ILE A 148 -14.74 -5.82 15.86
CA ILE A 148 -15.25 -4.97 14.77
C ILE A 148 -14.53 -5.40 13.48
N VAL A 149 -15.22 -6.22 12.70
CA VAL A 149 -14.65 -6.79 11.47
C VAL A 149 -14.86 -5.83 10.31
N ILE A 150 -13.74 -5.45 9.68
CA ILE A 150 -13.69 -4.64 8.47
C ILE A 150 -13.36 -5.59 7.31
N ARG A 151 -14.29 -5.71 6.36
CA ARG A 151 -14.05 -6.45 5.13
C ARG A 151 -13.41 -5.53 4.11
N MET A 152 -12.33 -5.97 3.50
CA MET A 152 -11.63 -5.19 2.48
C MET A 152 -11.38 -6.03 1.24
N ASP A 153 -11.66 -5.46 0.08
CA ASP A 153 -10.98 -5.85 -1.13
C ASP A 153 -9.88 -4.80 -1.37
N PRO A 154 -8.60 -5.15 -1.14
CA PRO A 154 -7.52 -4.20 -1.34
C PRO A 154 -7.41 -3.74 -2.81
N GLY A 155 -7.87 -4.54 -3.78
CA GLY A 155 -7.90 -4.16 -5.18
C GLY A 155 -6.57 -3.54 -5.64
N MET A 156 -6.67 -2.48 -6.46
CA MET A 156 -5.52 -1.67 -6.92
C MET A 156 -5.32 -0.39 -6.09
N ALA A 157 -6.13 -0.15 -5.04
CA ALA A 157 -6.00 1.04 -4.19
C ALA A 157 -5.05 0.79 -3.01
N PHE A 158 -4.30 1.82 -2.63
CA PHE A 158 -3.43 1.78 -1.45
C PHE A 158 -4.27 1.69 -0.16
N GLY A 159 -3.74 0.99 0.85
CA GLY A 159 -4.39 0.89 2.17
C GLY A 159 -5.04 -0.48 2.42
N THR A 160 -4.22 -1.52 2.50
CA THR A 160 -4.68 -2.90 2.79
C THR A 160 -4.91 -3.16 4.28
N GLY A 161 -4.49 -2.22 5.14
CA GLY A 161 -4.66 -2.30 6.59
C GLY A 161 -3.46 -2.86 7.34
N SER A 162 -2.63 -3.69 6.75
CA SER A 162 -1.49 -4.33 7.42
C SER A 162 -0.27 -3.42 7.62
N HIS A 163 -0.18 -2.33 6.85
CA HIS A 163 0.95 -1.41 6.93
C HIS A 163 0.98 -0.67 8.27
N GLU A 164 2.18 -0.37 8.79
CA GLU A 164 2.41 0.29 10.09
C GLU A 164 1.67 1.61 10.19
N THR A 165 1.71 2.42 9.13
CA THR A 165 1.07 3.74 9.10
C THR A 165 -0.45 3.63 9.27
N THR A 166 -1.07 2.69 8.58
CA THR A 166 -2.51 2.42 8.68
C THR A 166 -2.86 1.90 10.07
N SER A 167 -2.03 0.98 10.60
CA SER A 167 -2.27 0.42 11.95
C SER A 167 -2.19 1.48 13.05
N MET A 168 -1.27 2.45 12.96
CA MET A 168 -1.19 3.56 13.90
C MET A 168 -2.40 4.50 13.81
N CYS A 169 -2.86 4.81 12.58
CA CYS A 169 -4.09 5.58 12.41
C CYS A 169 -5.30 4.88 13.03
N ILE A 170 -5.47 3.58 12.75
CA ILE A 170 -6.58 2.79 13.30
C ILE A 170 -6.57 2.78 14.83
N ALA A 171 -5.41 2.54 15.45
CA ALA A 171 -5.29 2.55 16.91
C ALA A 171 -5.63 3.92 17.52
N ASN A 172 -5.36 5.01 16.80
CA ASN A 172 -5.77 6.35 17.26
C ASN A 172 -7.24 6.64 16.98
N LEU A 173 -7.81 6.15 15.88
CA LEU A 173 -9.27 6.23 15.67
C LEU A 173 -10.03 5.50 16.76
N GLU A 174 -9.58 4.34 17.26
CA GLU A 174 -10.17 3.65 18.40
C GLU A 174 -10.20 4.50 19.69
N LYS A 175 -9.21 5.39 19.89
CA LYS A 175 -9.13 6.26 21.07
C LYS A 175 -10.06 7.48 20.98
N TYR A 176 -10.20 8.05 19.80
CA TYR A 176 -10.81 9.38 19.64
C TYR A 176 -12.20 9.35 19.03
N VAL A 177 -12.57 8.33 18.24
CA VAL A 177 -13.91 8.25 17.63
C VAL A 177 -14.97 7.91 18.68
N ASN A 178 -16.08 8.61 18.60
CA ASN A 178 -17.29 8.33 19.37
C ASN A 178 -18.55 8.52 18.52
N LYS A 179 -19.71 8.19 19.06
CA LYS A 179 -21.01 8.19 18.35
C LYS A 179 -21.47 9.55 17.78
N ASP A 180 -20.87 10.64 18.24
CA ASP A 180 -21.23 11.99 17.79
C ASP A 180 -20.16 12.57 16.86
N SER A 181 -19.07 11.83 16.61
CA SER A 181 -17.92 12.28 15.82
C SER A 181 -18.27 12.44 14.35
N THR A 182 -17.87 13.58 13.78
CA THR A 182 -17.71 13.78 12.33
C THR A 182 -16.25 13.57 12.00
N VAL A 183 -15.96 12.73 11.01
CA VAL A 183 -14.57 12.36 10.61
C VAL A 183 -14.34 12.68 9.15
N PHE A 184 -13.20 13.31 8.84
CA PHE A 184 -12.72 13.48 7.48
C PHE A 184 -11.48 12.61 7.28
N ASP A 185 -11.49 11.81 6.20
CA ASP A 185 -10.40 10.93 5.78
C ASP A 185 -9.79 11.51 4.49
N ILE A 186 -8.63 12.17 4.61
CA ILE A 186 -7.99 12.91 3.52
C ILE A 186 -6.91 12.04 2.89
N GLY A 187 -7.01 11.78 1.59
CA GLY A 187 -6.25 10.75 0.88
C GLY A 187 -6.77 9.37 1.29
N CYS A 188 -8.08 9.15 1.15
CA CYS A 188 -8.74 7.99 1.74
C CYS A 188 -8.36 6.65 1.11
N GLY A 189 -7.79 6.66 -0.11
CA GLY A 189 -7.37 5.44 -0.81
C GLY A 189 -8.48 4.39 -0.90
N SER A 190 -8.28 3.24 -0.29
CA SER A 190 -9.30 2.17 -0.19
C SER A 190 -10.51 2.49 0.69
N GLY A 191 -10.49 3.62 1.40
CA GLY A 191 -11.52 4.02 2.36
C GLY A 191 -11.38 3.39 3.75
N ILE A 192 -10.31 2.66 4.02
CA ILE A 192 -10.16 1.83 5.22
C ILE A 192 -10.29 2.65 6.52
N LEU A 193 -9.66 3.82 6.63
CA LEU A 193 -9.68 4.63 7.85
C LEU A 193 -11.07 5.21 8.11
N GLY A 194 -11.71 5.72 7.07
CA GLY A 194 -13.09 6.20 7.15
C GLY A 194 -14.08 5.08 7.49
N ILE A 195 -13.93 3.89 6.89
CA ILE A 195 -14.76 2.72 7.22
C ILE A 195 -14.57 2.30 8.67
N VAL A 196 -13.32 2.29 9.16
CA VAL A 196 -13.03 2.03 10.59
C VAL A 196 -13.74 3.05 11.48
N ALA A 197 -13.64 4.35 11.17
CA ALA A 197 -14.33 5.40 11.92
C ALA A 197 -15.85 5.21 11.93
N ALA A 198 -16.46 4.87 10.78
CA ALA A 198 -17.90 4.59 10.70
C ALA A 198 -18.30 3.37 11.54
N LYS A 199 -17.50 2.28 11.50
CA LYS A 199 -17.74 1.07 12.31
C LYS A 199 -17.52 1.26 13.80
N LEU A 200 -16.63 2.19 14.20
CA LEU A 200 -16.47 2.63 15.59
C LEU A 200 -17.65 3.48 16.08
N GLY A 201 -18.56 3.83 15.16
CA GLY A 201 -19.80 4.53 15.48
C GLY A 201 -19.78 6.03 15.20
N ALA A 202 -18.84 6.54 14.41
CA ALA A 202 -18.90 7.92 13.94
C ALA A 202 -20.24 8.24 13.28
N LYS A 203 -20.71 9.47 13.48
CA LYS A 203 -22.01 9.93 12.99
C LYS A 203 -22.01 10.25 11.51
N ASP A 204 -20.91 10.83 11.01
CA ASP A 204 -20.74 11.29 9.62
C ASP A 204 -19.27 11.17 9.24
N VAL A 205 -19.00 10.55 8.10
CA VAL A 205 -17.63 10.33 7.61
C VAL A 205 -17.56 10.72 6.16
N VAL A 206 -16.56 11.55 5.81
CA VAL A 206 -16.29 11.96 4.43
C VAL A 206 -14.86 11.56 4.09
N GLY A 207 -14.71 10.70 3.09
CA GLY A 207 -13.43 10.38 2.47
C GLY A 207 -13.20 11.23 1.22
N ILE A 208 -11.97 11.68 1.03
CA ILE A 208 -11.57 12.43 -0.17
C ILE A 208 -10.28 11.84 -0.72
N ASP A 209 -10.24 11.64 -2.03
CA ASP A 209 -9.01 11.24 -2.74
C ASP A 209 -8.95 11.93 -4.10
N ILE A 210 -7.74 12.22 -4.57
CA ILE A 210 -7.52 12.81 -5.89
C ILE A 210 -7.66 11.78 -7.01
N ASP A 211 -7.51 10.50 -6.69
CA ASP A 211 -7.60 9.40 -7.65
C ASP A 211 -9.03 8.86 -7.74
N ALA A 212 -9.67 9.08 -8.87
CA ALA A 212 -11.01 8.55 -9.15
C ALA A 212 -11.11 7.02 -9.02
N VAL A 213 -10.00 6.28 -9.26
CA VAL A 213 -9.96 4.82 -9.10
C VAL A 213 -10.00 4.47 -7.61
N ALA A 214 -9.24 5.18 -6.77
CA ALA A 214 -9.27 5.01 -5.32
C ALA A 214 -10.67 5.31 -4.76
N VAL A 215 -11.31 6.40 -5.20
CA VAL A 215 -12.69 6.77 -4.80
C VAL A 215 -13.70 5.69 -5.17
N LYS A 216 -13.58 5.10 -6.36
CA LYS A 216 -14.44 3.97 -6.77
C LYS A 216 -14.27 2.78 -5.82
N VAL A 217 -13.03 2.36 -5.57
CA VAL A 217 -12.71 1.25 -4.66
C VAL A 217 -13.19 1.55 -3.24
N ALA A 218 -12.99 2.77 -2.74
CA ALA A 218 -13.50 3.18 -1.43
C ALA A 218 -15.02 3.02 -1.33
N ASN A 219 -15.77 3.46 -2.34
CA ASN A 219 -17.24 3.32 -2.33
C ASN A 219 -17.70 1.85 -2.42
N GLU A 220 -16.99 0.99 -3.13
CA GLU A 220 -17.23 -0.45 -3.14
C GLU A 220 -16.99 -1.06 -1.76
N ASN A 221 -15.89 -0.71 -1.08
CA ASN A 221 -15.58 -1.14 0.28
C ASN A 221 -16.58 -0.59 1.31
N ILE A 222 -17.03 0.66 1.17
CA ILE A 222 -18.07 1.29 2.01
C ILE A 222 -19.36 0.46 1.95
N ALA A 223 -19.81 0.14 0.74
CA ALA A 223 -21.01 -0.67 0.53
C ALA A 223 -20.84 -2.09 1.09
N MET A 224 -19.67 -2.73 0.86
CA MET A 224 -19.34 -4.06 1.38
C MET A 224 -19.42 -4.12 2.92
N ASN A 225 -19.05 -3.03 3.58
CA ASN A 225 -19.11 -2.93 5.04
C ASN A 225 -20.46 -2.45 5.58
N GLY A 226 -21.43 -2.07 4.72
CA GLY A 226 -22.75 -1.58 5.11
C GLY A 226 -22.69 -0.29 5.90
N VAL A 227 -21.77 0.62 5.55
CA VAL A 227 -21.60 1.93 6.18
C VAL A 227 -21.94 3.10 5.23
N ASP A 228 -22.54 2.81 4.09
CA ASP A 228 -22.97 3.77 3.07
C ASP A 228 -24.01 4.81 3.57
N GLY A 229 -24.70 4.51 4.67
CA GLY A 229 -25.55 5.48 5.36
C GLY A 229 -24.80 6.49 6.25
N VAL A 230 -23.50 6.27 6.48
CA VAL A 230 -22.66 7.06 7.39
C VAL A 230 -21.46 7.66 6.67
N MET A 231 -20.89 6.93 5.69
CA MET A 231 -19.68 7.33 4.98
C MET A 231 -19.94 7.49 3.48
N VAL A 232 -19.31 8.49 2.91
CA VAL A 232 -19.19 8.70 1.46
C VAL A 232 -17.74 9.01 1.10
N ALA A 233 -17.25 8.48 -0.02
CA ALA A 233 -15.99 8.87 -0.61
C ALA A 233 -16.24 9.67 -1.91
N MET A 234 -15.49 10.76 -2.10
CA MET A 234 -15.60 11.65 -3.25
C MET A 234 -14.23 12.02 -3.80
N GLU A 235 -14.20 12.31 -5.09
CA GLU A 235 -13.02 12.87 -5.76
C GLU A 235 -12.80 14.32 -5.30
N GLY A 236 -11.55 14.65 -4.97
CA GLY A 236 -11.18 16.00 -4.57
C GLY A 236 -9.71 16.13 -4.24
N ASN A 237 -9.20 17.36 -4.34
CA ASN A 237 -7.80 17.67 -4.05
C ASN A 237 -7.65 18.17 -2.61
N LEU A 238 -7.29 17.26 -1.70
CA LEU A 238 -7.08 17.58 -0.28
C LEU A 238 -8.28 18.37 0.31
N ALA A 239 -7.97 19.57 0.83
CA ALA A 239 -8.94 20.44 1.49
C ALA A 239 -9.67 21.41 0.53
N ASP A 240 -9.25 21.54 -0.72
CA ASP A 240 -9.78 22.55 -1.64
C ASP A 240 -11.25 22.31 -2.01
N ASP A 241 -11.62 21.04 -2.17
CA ASP A 241 -12.96 20.61 -2.59
C ASP A 241 -13.89 20.28 -1.41
N MET A 242 -13.42 20.47 -0.18
CA MET A 242 -14.24 20.27 1.02
C MET A 242 -15.20 21.43 1.24
N ASP A 243 -16.38 21.09 1.73
CA ASP A 243 -17.36 22.09 2.20
C ASP A 243 -16.80 22.85 3.41
N LYS A 244 -16.39 24.09 3.22
CA LYS A 244 -15.76 24.94 4.24
C LYS A 244 -16.68 25.24 5.44
N ASP A 245 -17.98 25.03 5.28
CA ASP A 245 -18.94 25.19 6.38
C ASP A 245 -19.03 23.93 7.28
N LYS A 246 -18.56 22.79 6.78
CA LYS A 246 -18.50 21.56 7.57
C LYS A 246 -17.22 21.50 8.41
N LYS A 247 -17.37 21.11 9.67
CA LYS A 247 -16.28 20.93 10.63
C LYS A 247 -16.29 19.50 11.16
N ALA A 248 -15.10 18.91 11.25
CA ALA A 248 -14.87 17.59 11.78
C ALA A 248 -14.41 17.63 13.26
N ASP A 249 -14.75 16.61 14.00
CA ASP A 249 -14.15 16.33 15.31
C ASP A 249 -12.76 15.70 15.14
N ILE A 250 -12.60 14.94 14.05
CA ILE A 250 -11.35 14.24 13.72
C ILE A 250 -11.08 14.40 12.21
N VAL A 251 -9.87 14.80 11.88
CA VAL A 251 -9.32 14.65 10.53
C VAL A 251 -8.23 13.59 10.59
N VAL A 252 -8.27 12.61 9.71
CA VAL A 252 -7.22 11.61 9.55
C VAL A 252 -6.64 11.70 8.14
N ALA A 253 -5.31 11.60 8.03
CA ALA A 253 -4.59 11.58 6.76
C ALA A 253 -3.41 10.62 6.85
N ASN A 254 -3.43 9.56 6.02
CA ASN A 254 -2.31 8.63 5.90
C ASN A 254 -1.67 8.79 4.52
N ILE A 255 -0.88 9.86 4.37
CA ILE A 255 -0.28 10.32 3.12
C ILE A 255 1.18 10.70 3.34
N ILE A 256 1.93 10.98 2.26
CA ILE A 256 3.36 11.34 2.38
C ILE A 256 3.56 12.65 3.14
N ALA A 257 4.67 12.73 3.88
CA ALA A 257 5.00 13.85 4.77
C ALA A 257 4.94 15.22 4.10
N ASP A 258 5.45 15.35 2.88
CA ASP A 258 5.47 16.63 2.14
C ASP A 258 4.04 17.15 1.86
N ILE A 259 3.10 16.26 1.64
CA ILE A 259 1.68 16.63 1.45
C ILE A 259 1.03 16.98 2.79
N ILE A 260 1.42 16.32 3.92
CA ILE A 260 0.95 16.69 5.25
C ILE A 260 1.38 18.12 5.60
N VAL A 261 2.62 18.51 5.27
CA VAL A 261 3.14 19.87 5.46
C VAL A 261 2.30 20.91 4.68
N ILE A 262 1.88 20.57 3.47
CA ILE A 262 0.98 21.43 2.68
C ILE A 262 -0.41 21.50 3.33
N LEU A 263 -0.98 20.37 3.69
CA LEU A 263 -2.30 20.24 4.30
C LEU A 263 -2.39 20.95 5.66
N ALA A 264 -1.29 21.01 6.43
CA ALA A 264 -1.25 21.65 7.75
C ALA A 264 -1.76 23.09 7.74
N LYS A 265 -1.61 23.82 6.62
CA LYS A 265 -2.05 25.22 6.46
C LYS A 265 -3.58 25.36 6.51
N ASP A 266 -4.28 24.36 6.00
CA ASP A 266 -5.73 24.44 5.78
C ASP A 266 -6.52 23.54 6.72
N VAL A 267 -5.94 22.40 7.15
CA VAL A 267 -6.66 21.35 7.89
C VAL A 267 -7.27 21.86 9.21
N LYS A 268 -6.62 22.81 9.88
CA LYS A 268 -7.16 23.42 11.10
C LYS A 268 -8.49 24.14 10.85
N SER A 269 -8.67 24.69 9.66
CA SER A 269 -9.90 25.35 9.24
C SER A 269 -11.10 24.38 9.15
N PHE A 270 -10.87 23.08 9.02
CA PHE A 270 -11.89 22.03 8.96
C PHE A 270 -12.12 21.34 10.29
N LEU A 271 -11.34 21.62 11.32
CA LEU A 271 -11.53 21.07 12.65
C LEU A 271 -12.47 21.95 13.48
N LYS A 272 -13.27 21.30 14.31
CA LYS A 272 -13.97 21.95 15.43
C LYS A 272 -12.97 22.40 16.48
N GLU A 273 -13.39 23.26 17.39
CA GLU A 273 -12.59 23.61 18.58
C GLU A 273 -12.26 22.35 19.39
N GLY A 274 -10.98 22.11 19.65
CA GLY A 274 -10.51 20.89 20.33
C GLY A 274 -10.52 19.62 19.45
N GLY A 275 -10.79 19.75 18.17
CA GLY A 275 -10.73 18.62 17.23
C GLY A 275 -9.33 18.06 17.06
N ILE A 276 -9.22 16.83 16.61
CA ILE A 276 -7.98 16.05 16.53
C ILE A 276 -7.57 15.86 15.05
N PHE A 277 -6.31 16.13 14.77
CA PHE A 277 -5.67 15.74 13.51
C PHE A 277 -4.75 14.54 13.73
N ILE A 278 -5.01 13.44 13.03
CA ILE A 278 -4.21 12.21 13.03
C ILE A 278 -3.53 12.13 11.67
N SER A 279 -2.21 12.30 11.63
CA SER A 279 -1.43 12.25 10.39
C SER A 279 -0.39 11.14 10.44
N SER A 280 -0.30 10.32 9.40
CA SER A 280 0.67 9.22 9.25
C SER A 280 1.14 9.10 7.80
N GLY A 281 2.00 8.10 7.50
CA GLY A 281 2.73 8.06 6.23
C GLY A 281 4.02 8.88 6.28
N ILE A 282 4.50 9.16 7.50
CA ILE A 282 5.65 10.02 7.78
C ILE A 282 6.86 9.12 8.07
N ILE A 283 7.91 9.19 7.24
CA ILE A 283 9.19 8.54 7.56
C ILE A 283 9.87 9.24 8.73
N LEU A 284 10.64 8.50 9.54
CA LEU A 284 11.26 9.04 10.75
C LEU A 284 12.08 10.32 10.51
N ALA A 285 12.76 10.41 9.37
CA ALA A 285 13.56 11.58 8.98
C ALA A 285 12.74 12.87 8.75
N LYS A 286 11.42 12.76 8.56
CA LYS A 286 10.52 13.88 8.26
C LYS A 286 9.67 14.32 9.47
N ILE A 287 9.81 13.69 10.63
CA ILE A 287 9.00 13.99 11.82
C ILE A 287 9.13 15.47 12.21
N ASP A 288 10.36 15.96 12.35
CA ASP A 288 10.61 17.31 12.82
C ASP A 288 10.03 18.37 11.87
N GLU A 289 10.09 18.13 10.56
CA GLU A 289 9.50 19.01 9.54
C GLU A 289 7.96 19.05 9.63
N VAL A 290 7.33 17.90 9.81
CA VAL A 290 5.87 17.82 9.96
C VAL A 290 5.42 18.47 11.26
N VAL A 291 6.09 18.17 12.39
CA VAL A 291 5.77 18.77 13.70
C VAL A 291 5.91 20.27 13.65
N ALA A 292 7.03 20.80 13.13
CA ALA A 292 7.25 22.24 13.00
C ALA A 292 6.14 22.90 12.15
N SER A 293 5.78 22.31 11.01
CA SER A 293 4.69 22.81 10.18
C SER A 293 3.36 22.86 10.90
N LEU A 294 3.02 21.81 11.67
CA LEU A 294 1.78 21.79 12.44
C LEU A 294 1.77 22.88 13.52
N GLU A 295 2.86 23.03 14.28
CA GLU A 295 2.99 24.07 15.32
C GLU A 295 2.93 25.49 14.73
N GLU A 296 3.58 25.75 13.60
CA GLU A 296 3.53 27.02 12.86
C GLU A 296 2.09 27.37 12.42
N ASN A 297 1.27 26.37 12.12
CA ASN A 297 -0.14 26.54 11.77
C ASN A 297 -1.08 26.46 12.98
N GLY A 298 -0.51 26.57 14.20
CA GLY A 298 -1.25 26.76 15.45
C GLY A 298 -1.82 25.47 16.04
N PHE A 299 -1.31 24.31 15.66
CA PHE A 299 -1.64 23.04 16.33
C PHE A 299 -0.81 22.89 17.62
N GLU A 300 -1.42 22.25 18.61
CA GLU A 300 -0.75 21.74 19.79
C GLU A 300 -0.44 20.26 19.58
N LEU A 301 0.83 19.86 19.68
CA LEU A 301 1.23 18.47 19.56
C LEU A 301 0.69 17.66 20.75
N VAL A 302 -0.02 16.58 20.45
CA VAL A 302 -0.54 15.64 21.47
C VAL A 302 0.43 14.47 21.66
N SER A 303 0.84 13.82 20.56
CA SER A 303 1.82 12.72 20.61
C SER A 303 2.45 12.47 19.25
N VAL A 304 3.63 11.82 19.30
CA VAL A 304 4.29 11.23 18.14
C VAL A 304 4.49 9.75 18.43
N GLU A 305 3.84 8.89 17.67
CA GLU A 305 3.98 7.45 17.76
C GLU A 305 4.89 6.96 16.62
N LYS A 306 5.76 5.99 16.93
CA LYS A 306 6.72 5.43 15.96
C LYS A 306 6.54 3.93 15.87
N LYS A 307 6.59 3.40 14.64
CA LYS A 307 6.49 1.96 14.38
C LYS A 307 7.33 1.65 13.14
N GLY A 308 8.37 0.81 13.27
CA GLY A 308 9.34 0.59 12.21
C GLY A 308 9.98 1.91 11.75
N GLU A 309 9.99 2.14 10.45
CA GLU A 309 10.53 3.33 9.77
C GLU A 309 9.51 4.50 9.71
N TRP A 310 8.34 4.35 10.33
CA TRP A 310 7.20 5.25 10.16
C TRP A 310 6.79 5.93 11.46
N ALA A 311 6.14 7.06 11.32
CA ALA A 311 5.55 7.80 12.41
C ALA A 311 4.09 8.18 12.14
N CYS A 312 3.35 8.34 13.24
CA CYS A 312 2.04 8.95 13.29
C CYS A 312 2.11 10.14 14.25
N VAL A 313 1.69 11.31 13.78
CA VAL A 313 1.66 12.55 14.56
C VAL A 313 0.22 12.89 14.86
N ILE A 314 -0.09 13.08 16.14
CA ILE A 314 -1.40 13.48 16.64
C ILE A 314 -1.31 14.91 17.17
N ALA A 315 -2.17 15.80 16.67
CA ALA A 315 -2.20 17.22 17.02
C ALA A 315 -3.63 17.74 17.18
N ARG A 316 -3.82 18.87 17.88
CA ARG A 316 -5.13 19.54 18.09
C ARG A 316 -5.03 21.06 18.02
#